data_9664deab1b5c9c1ad555b823ab142b1c
#
_entry.id   9664deab1b5c9c1ad555b823ab142b1c
#
_cell.length_a   1.000
_cell.length_b   1.000
_cell.length_c   1.000
_cell.angle_alpha   90.00
_cell.angle_beta   90.00
_cell.angle_gamma   90.00
#
_symmetry.space_group_name_H-M   'P 1'
#
loop_
_entity.id
_entity.type
_entity.pdbx_description
1 polymer ?
#
loop_
_entity_poly.entity_id
_entity_poly.type
_entity_poly.pdbx_seq_one_letter_code
_entity_poly.pdbx_strand_id
1 'polypeptide(L)'
;GGLAYKSFSEIALDITDELSREQIYLDSRKVRMQLERLFAEYVTESQAQYVETADIKAVLDSLKQRNIWIGLATADTVPSAKNCLKRLEVLEKFDYVGADDGVLRPKPEADMFLEFQKKFGLKPQEIAVVGDTYNDIRFARENGGVAIGVLSGVSQEADFCGEADYILNSVGE
;
A
#
# COMPACT_ATOMS: atom_id res chain seq x y z
N GLY A 1 -6.20 -5.97 -11.13
CA GLY A 1 -6.11 -7.33 -10.60
C GLY A 1 -6.26 -7.39 -9.08
N GLY A 2 -6.47 -8.58 -8.52
CA GLY A 2 -6.74 -8.75 -7.08
C GLY A 2 -5.69 -8.16 -6.14
N LEU A 3 -4.40 -8.23 -6.52
CA LEU A 3 -3.29 -7.71 -5.71
C LEU A 3 -3.28 -6.17 -5.56
N ALA A 4 -3.97 -5.43 -6.40
CA ALA A 4 -4.08 -3.99 -6.25
C ALA A 4 -5.02 -3.59 -5.09
N TYR A 5 -5.90 -4.51 -4.67
CA TYR A 5 -6.96 -4.23 -3.70
C TYR A 5 -6.94 -5.13 -2.47
N LYS A 6 -6.21 -6.25 -2.50
CA LYS A 6 -6.20 -7.27 -1.44
C LYS A 6 -4.78 -7.69 -1.08
N SER A 7 -4.56 -7.90 0.21
CA SER A 7 -3.33 -8.54 0.72
C SER A 7 -3.27 -10.03 0.35
N PHE A 8 -2.09 -10.64 0.45
CA PHE A 8 -1.96 -12.09 0.29
C PHE A 8 -2.79 -12.88 1.30
N SER A 9 -2.98 -12.34 2.50
CA SER A 9 -3.84 -12.92 3.53
C SER A 9 -5.30 -12.99 3.08
N GLU A 10 -5.84 -11.89 2.54
CA GLU A 10 -7.21 -11.83 2.04
C GLU A 10 -7.41 -12.71 0.81
N ILE A 11 -6.44 -12.74 -0.11
CA ILE A 11 -6.51 -13.62 -1.28
C ILE A 11 -6.48 -15.09 -0.87
N ALA A 12 -5.64 -15.45 0.11
CA ALA A 12 -5.60 -16.81 0.63
C ALA A 12 -6.91 -17.23 1.28
N LEU A 13 -7.57 -16.34 2.02
CA LEU A 13 -8.89 -16.58 2.59
C LEU A 13 -9.94 -16.77 1.48
N ASP A 14 -10.00 -15.88 0.51
CA ASP A 14 -10.93 -16.02 -0.62
C ASP A 14 -10.78 -17.37 -1.34
N ILE A 15 -9.52 -17.78 -1.61
CA ILE A 15 -9.23 -19.07 -2.26
C ILE A 15 -9.70 -20.22 -1.39
N THR A 16 -9.40 -20.21 -0.08
CA THR A 16 -9.78 -21.31 0.82
C THR A 16 -11.29 -21.38 1.03
N ASP A 17 -11.97 -20.23 1.07
CA ASP A 17 -13.42 -20.18 1.20
C ASP A 17 -14.11 -20.71 -0.07
N GLU A 18 -13.63 -20.35 -1.25
CA GLU A 18 -14.19 -20.87 -2.51
C GLU A 18 -13.97 -22.37 -2.64
N LEU A 19 -12.76 -22.86 -2.35
CA LEU A 19 -12.47 -24.30 -2.39
C LEU A 19 -13.24 -25.10 -1.35
N SER A 20 -13.57 -24.50 -0.19
CA SER A 20 -14.38 -25.16 0.83
C SER A 20 -15.80 -25.48 0.37
N ARG A 21 -16.37 -24.68 -0.54
CA ARG A 21 -17.67 -24.93 -1.17
C ARG A 21 -17.65 -26.18 -2.06
N GLU A 22 -16.48 -26.49 -2.61
CA GLU A 22 -16.21 -27.72 -3.38
C GLU A 22 -15.71 -28.87 -2.49
N GLN A 23 -15.83 -28.74 -1.15
CA GLN A 23 -15.39 -29.72 -0.16
C GLN A 23 -13.86 -29.96 -0.14
N ILE A 24 -13.07 -28.99 -0.63
CA ILE A 24 -11.60 -28.99 -0.58
C ILE A 24 -11.18 -28.06 0.54
N TYR A 25 -10.57 -28.63 1.60
CA TYR A 25 -10.18 -27.86 2.79
C TYR A 25 -8.67 -27.65 2.82
N LEU A 26 -8.25 -26.39 2.74
CA LEU A 26 -6.85 -25.97 2.81
C LEU A 26 -6.62 -25.03 3.99
N ASP A 27 -5.43 -25.08 4.56
CA ASP A 27 -5.00 -24.09 5.57
C ASP A 27 -4.64 -22.77 4.89
N SER A 28 -5.38 -21.69 5.18
CA SER A 28 -5.20 -20.38 4.57
C SER A 28 -3.77 -19.82 4.78
N ARG A 29 -3.13 -20.13 5.91
CA ARG A 29 -1.74 -19.73 6.16
C ARG A 29 -0.77 -20.41 5.20
N LYS A 30 -0.99 -21.69 4.90
CA LYS A 30 -0.17 -22.41 3.92
C LYS A 30 -0.38 -21.89 2.50
N VAL A 31 -1.63 -21.58 2.14
CA VAL A 31 -1.98 -20.96 0.85
C VAL A 31 -1.29 -19.60 0.73
N ARG A 32 -1.39 -18.75 1.76
CA ARG A 32 -0.69 -17.46 1.83
C ARG A 32 0.82 -17.62 1.58
N MET A 33 1.49 -18.46 2.37
CA MET A 33 2.94 -18.69 2.22
C MET A 33 3.32 -19.14 0.81
N GLN A 34 2.50 -19.97 0.19
CA GLN A 34 2.74 -20.44 -1.18
C GLN A 34 2.56 -19.31 -2.20
N LEU A 35 1.53 -18.46 -2.04
CA LEU A 35 1.31 -17.28 -2.89
C LEU A 35 2.48 -16.30 -2.78
N GLU A 36 2.93 -15.99 -1.57
CA GLU A 36 4.08 -15.11 -1.33
C GLU A 36 5.35 -15.64 -2.00
N ARG A 37 5.60 -16.96 -1.88
CA ARG A 37 6.76 -17.59 -2.52
C ARG A 37 6.68 -17.48 -4.03
N LEU A 38 5.57 -17.88 -4.64
CA LEU A 38 5.39 -17.85 -6.09
C LEU A 38 5.50 -16.40 -6.64
N PHE A 39 4.96 -15.43 -5.91
CA PHE A 39 5.07 -14.04 -6.30
C PHE A 39 6.52 -13.54 -6.23
N ALA A 40 7.25 -13.89 -5.16
CA ALA A 40 8.66 -13.54 -5.01
C ALA A 40 9.54 -14.16 -6.11
N GLU A 41 9.31 -15.44 -6.44
CA GLU A 41 9.96 -16.13 -7.56
C GLU A 41 9.64 -15.41 -8.88
N TYR A 42 8.37 -15.11 -9.16
CA TYR A 42 7.94 -14.39 -10.37
C TYR A 42 8.60 -13.02 -10.50
N VAL A 43 8.60 -12.21 -9.43
CA VAL A 43 9.21 -10.88 -9.44
C VAL A 43 10.73 -10.96 -9.66
N THR A 44 11.38 -11.99 -9.13
CA THR A 44 12.83 -12.20 -9.30
C THR A 44 13.16 -12.66 -10.72
N GLU A 45 12.39 -13.59 -11.28
CA GLU A 45 12.63 -14.17 -12.61
C GLU A 45 12.21 -13.25 -13.76
N SER A 46 11.13 -12.48 -13.56
CA SER A 46 10.51 -11.68 -14.65
C SER A 46 11.34 -10.48 -15.07
N GLN A 47 12.46 -10.15 -14.40
CA GLN A 47 13.19 -8.88 -14.62
C GLN A 47 12.23 -7.68 -14.66
N ALA A 48 11.18 -7.72 -13.85
CA ALA A 48 10.14 -6.71 -13.84
C ALA A 48 10.76 -5.31 -13.79
N GLN A 49 10.54 -4.53 -14.85
CA GLN A 49 10.95 -3.15 -14.88
C GLN A 49 10.00 -2.36 -14.00
N TYR A 50 10.54 -1.75 -12.95
CA TYR A 50 9.80 -0.74 -12.21
C TYR A 50 9.78 0.52 -13.06
N VAL A 51 8.59 0.98 -13.40
CA VAL A 51 8.39 2.23 -14.12
C VAL A 51 7.91 3.25 -13.10
N GLU A 52 8.72 4.26 -12.86
CA GLU A 52 8.34 5.36 -11.98
C GLU A 52 7.29 6.23 -12.67
N THR A 53 6.22 6.55 -11.95
CA THR A 53 5.15 7.44 -12.43
C THR A 53 5.48 8.92 -12.23
N ALA A 54 6.55 9.21 -11.49
CA ALA A 54 7.12 10.53 -11.24
C ALA A 54 8.59 10.37 -10.81
N ASP A 55 9.37 11.46 -10.79
CA ASP A 55 10.69 11.48 -10.13
C ASP A 55 10.50 11.39 -8.62
N ILE A 56 10.37 10.14 -8.12
CA ILE A 56 10.08 9.88 -6.71
C ILE A 56 11.19 10.39 -5.78
N LYS A 57 12.45 10.38 -6.23
CA LYS A 57 13.56 10.91 -5.43
C LYS A 57 13.40 12.41 -5.19
N ALA A 58 13.11 13.18 -6.24
CA ALA A 58 12.89 14.62 -6.15
C ALA A 58 11.68 14.97 -5.27
N VAL A 59 10.57 14.22 -5.40
CA VAL A 59 9.38 14.39 -4.56
C VAL A 59 9.74 14.19 -3.09
N LEU A 60 10.35 13.06 -2.75
CA LEU A 60 10.71 12.74 -1.36
C LEU A 60 11.71 13.74 -0.78
N ASP A 61 12.69 14.19 -1.57
CA ASP A 61 13.65 15.22 -1.16
C ASP A 61 12.99 16.56 -0.86
N SER A 62 12.04 16.96 -1.70
CA SER A 62 11.23 18.18 -1.48
C SER A 62 10.43 18.11 -0.18
N LEU A 63 9.82 16.96 0.11
CA LEU A 63 9.08 16.74 1.36
C LEU A 63 10.01 16.78 2.57
N LYS A 64 11.19 16.15 2.49
CA LYS A 64 12.19 16.17 3.55
C LYS A 64 12.72 17.57 3.85
N GLN A 65 12.97 18.37 2.82
CA GLN A 65 13.38 19.78 2.99
C GLN A 65 12.34 20.62 3.74
N ARG A 66 11.07 20.21 3.69
CA ARG A 66 9.95 20.84 4.42
C ARG A 66 9.72 20.22 5.80
N ASN A 67 10.59 19.30 6.25
CA ASN A 67 10.46 18.58 7.52
C ASN A 67 9.17 17.75 7.61
N ILE A 68 8.71 17.18 6.50
CA ILE A 68 7.53 16.31 6.46
C ILE A 68 7.96 14.88 6.74
N TRP A 69 7.28 14.21 7.67
CA TRP A 69 7.43 12.78 7.92
C TRP A 69 6.84 11.97 6.77
N ILE A 70 7.57 10.97 6.31
CA ILE A 70 7.19 10.18 5.14
C ILE A 70 6.97 8.73 5.55
N GLY A 71 5.78 8.19 5.26
CA GLY A 71 5.41 6.81 5.50
C GLY A 71 4.98 6.09 4.22
N LEU A 72 5.27 4.80 4.16
CA LEU A 72 4.64 3.86 3.22
C LEU A 72 3.58 3.07 3.98
N ALA A 73 2.39 2.92 3.40
CA ALA A 73 1.35 1.98 3.83
C ALA A 73 0.95 1.11 2.65
N THR A 74 1.28 -0.18 2.68
CA THR A 74 1.06 -1.11 1.57
C THR A 74 0.48 -2.44 2.05
N ALA A 75 -0.31 -3.09 1.20
CA ALA A 75 -0.76 -4.47 1.40
C ALA A 75 0.29 -5.52 1.01
N ASP A 76 1.42 -5.08 0.45
CA ASP A 76 2.54 -5.94 0.11
C ASP A 76 3.28 -6.43 1.37
N THR A 77 4.08 -7.48 1.25
CA THR A 77 4.87 -7.99 2.38
C THR A 77 6.02 -7.05 2.73
N VAL A 78 6.45 -7.06 4.00
CA VAL A 78 7.58 -6.23 4.48
C VAL A 78 8.85 -6.45 3.64
N PRO A 79 9.28 -7.70 3.30
CA PRO A 79 10.45 -7.92 2.46
C PRO A 79 10.30 -7.35 1.06
N SER A 80 9.13 -7.53 0.42
CA SER A 80 8.86 -7.04 -0.94
C SER A 80 8.86 -5.50 -0.97
N ALA A 81 8.14 -4.85 -0.07
CA ALA A 81 8.10 -3.41 0.05
C ALA A 81 9.50 -2.80 0.23
N LYS A 82 10.29 -3.34 1.19
CA LYS A 82 11.66 -2.88 1.41
C LYS A 82 12.59 -3.13 0.22
N ASN A 83 12.43 -4.25 -0.48
CA ASN A 83 13.22 -4.54 -1.69
C ASN A 83 12.90 -3.55 -2.81
N CYS A 84 11.62 -3.23 -3.04
CA CYS A 84 11.19 -2.22 -3.99
C CYS A 84 11.83 -0.86 -3.69
N LEU A 85 11.69 -0.37 -2.45
CA LEU A 85 12.27 0.91 -2.03
C LEU A 85 13.80 0.95 -2.14
N LYS A 86 14.49 -0.18 -1.88
CA LYS A 86 15.96 -0.29 -2.07
C LYS A 86 16.33 -0.20 -3.55
N ARG A 87 15.61 -0.87 -4.43
CA ARG A 87 15.87 -0.83 -5.89
C ARG A 87 15.67 0.57 -6.46
N LEU A 88 14.71 1.33 -5.93
CA LEU A 88 14.48 2.73 -6.25
C LEU A 88 15.48 3.67 -5.54
N GLU A 89 16.33 3.14 -4.66
CA GLU A 89 17.29 3.91 -3.84
C GLU A 89 16.63 5.00 -2.97
N VAL A 90 15.42 4.73 -2.47
CA VAL A 90 14.64 5.68 -1.65
C VAL A 90 14.29 5.17 -0.26
N LEU A 91 14.69 3.95 0.12
CA LEU A 91 14.32 3.36 1.40
C LEU A 91 14.63 4.27 2.59
N GLU A 92 15.81 4.88 2.59
CA GLU A 92 16.27 5.73 3.68
C GLU A 92 15.53 7.08 3.80
N LYS A 93 14.70 7.40 2.81
CA LYS A 93 13.85 8.60 2.82
C LYS A 93 12.54 8.37 3.58
N PHE A 94 12.16 7.11 3.80
CA PHE A 94 10.95 6.75 4.53
C PHE A 94 11.22 6.65 6.04
N ASP A 95 10.45 7.39 6.83
CA ASP A 95 10.51 7.37 8.30
C ASP A 95 9.70 6.22 8.90
N TYR A 96 8.78 5.66 8.09
CA TYR A 96 7.91 4.55 8.45
C TYR A 96 7.60 3.68 7.22
N VAL A 97 7.61 2.37 7.43
CA VAL A 97 7.19 1.39 6.43
C VAL A 97 6.20 0.43 7.08
N GLY A 98 4.92 0.67 6.83
CA GLY A 98 3.80 -0.22 7.17
C GLY A 98 3.51 -1.14 6.00
N ALA A 99 3.60 -2.44 6.22
CA ALA A 99 3.40 -3.47 5.21
C ALA A 99 2.77 -4.70 5.87
N ASP A 100 2.28 -5.67 5.08
CA ASP A 100 1.73 -6.91 5.62
C ASP A 100 2.84 -7.73 6.32
N ASP A 101 2.81 -7.70 7.65
CA ASP A 101 3.68 -8.49 8.54
C ASP A 101 2.92 -9.65 9.20
N GLY A 102 1.64 -9.85 8.85
CA GLY A 102 0.75 -10.84 9.44
C GLY A 102 0.13 -10.42 10.78
N VAL A 103 0.41 -9.20 11.25
CA VAL A 103 -0.12 -8.61 12.50
C VAL A 103 -0.97 -7.39 12.20
N LEU A 104 -0.44 -6.44 11.41
CA LEU A 104 -1.17 -5.25 10.99
C LEU A 104 -2.24 -5.62 9.97
N ARG A 105 -3.45 -5.15 10.20
CA ARG A 105 -4.54 -5.31 9.23
C ARG A 105 -4.29 -4.40 8.03
N PRO A 106 -4.54 -4.88 6.80
CA PRO A 106 -4.31 -4.10 5.59
C PRO A 106 -5.30 -2.92 5.48
N LYS A 107 -4.98 -1.95 4.63
CA LYS A 107 -5.90 -0.87 4.27
C LYS A 107 -7.24 -1.45 3.76
N PRO A 108 -8.40 -0.88 4.11
CA PRO A 108 -8.59 0.44 4.74
C PRO A 108 -8.53 0.44 6.27
N GLU A 109 -8.20 -0.66 6.95
CA GLU A 109 -8.12 -0.73 8.40
C GLU A 109 -7.09 0.25 8.99
N ALA A 110 -7.35 0.75 10.20
CA ALA A 110 -6.64 1.88 10.80
C ALA A 110 -5.20 1.60 11.23
N ASP A 111 -4.77 0.35 11.31
CA ASP A 111 -3.58 -0.07 12.05
C ASP A 111 -2.32 0.71 11.64
N MET A 112 -2.00 0.75 10.34
CA MET A 112 -0.83 1.47 9.82
C MET A 112 -0.93 2.99 10.01
N PHE A 113 -2.15 3.55 9.89
CA PHE A 113 -2.39 4.98 10.11
C PHE A 113 -2.13 5.36 11.56
N LEU A 114 -2.67 4.58 12.50
CA LEU A 114 -2.52 4.82 13.92
C LEU A 114 -1.08 4.63 14.40
N GLU A 115 -0.35 3.66 13.83
CA GLU A 115 1.08 3.51 14.12
C GLU A 115 1.89 4.71 13.66
N PHE A 116 1.67 5.19 12.43
CA PHE A 116 2.32 6.39 11.91
C PHE A 116 1.99 7.61 12.77
N GLN A 117 0.69 7.82 13.04
CA GLN A 117 0.20 8.91 13.89
C GLN A 117 0.88 8.91 15.27
N LYS A 118 0.89 7.77 15.94
CA LYS A 118 1.49 7.59 17.26
C LYS A 118 3.00 7.82 17.26
N LYS A 119 3.68 7.28 16.23
CA LYS A 119 5.14 7.39 16.10
C LYS A 119 5.63 8.83 16.03
N PHE A 120 4.89 9.69 15.34
CA PHE A 120 5.29 11.09 15.11
C PHE A 120 4.48 12.12 15.91
N GLY A 121 3.53 11.67 16.73
CA GLY A 121 2.73 12.56 17.58
C GLY A 121 1.80 13.49 16.80
N LEU A 122 1.32 13.05 15.65
CA LEU A 122 0.51 13.85 14.72
C LEU A 122 -0.98 13.77 15.08
N LYS A 123 -1.73 14.81 14.71
CA LYS A 123 -3.20 14.74 14.65
C LYS A 123 -3.62 14.10 13.31
N PRO A 124 -4.79 13.43 13.24
CA PRO A 124 -5.24 12.83 11.98
C PRO A 124 -5.22 13.80 10.80
N GLN A 125 -5.68 15.04 11.00
CA GLN A 125 -5.75 16.09 9.97
C GLN A 125 -4.39 16.58 9.47
N GLU A 126 -3.31 16.23 10.17
CA GLU A 126 -1.92 16.53 9.78
C GLU A 126 -1.31 15.41 8.93
N ILE A 127 -2.08 14.34 8.64
CA ILE A 127 -1.65 13.19 7.85
C ILE A 127 -2.40 13.20 6.51
N ALA A 128 -1.66 13.26 5.42
CA ALA A 128 -2.19 13.05 4.08
C ALA A 128 -1.85 11.64 3.61
N VAL A 129 -2.84 10.94 3.06
CA VAL A 129 -2.65 9.66 2.37
C VAL A 129 -2.76 9.92 0.88
N VAL A 130 -1.73 9.55 0.14
CA VAL A 130 -1.68 9.63 -1.32
C VAL A 130 -1.73 8.21 -1.88
N GLY A 131 -2.71 7.92 -2.72
CA GLY A 131 -2.87 6.58 -3.29
C GLY A 131 -3.72 6.55 -4.54
N ASP A 132 -3.66 5.43 -5.24
CA ASP A 132 -4.31 5.24 -6.54
C ASP A 132 -5.53 4.31 -6.48
N THR A 133 -5.96 3.91 -5.29
CA THR A 133 -7.13 3.05 -5.10
C THR A 133 -8.16 3.69 -4.17
N TYR A 134 -9.42 3.25 -4.31
CA TYR A 134 -10.47 3.64 -3.38
C TYR A 134 -10.17 3.21 -1.92
N ASN A 135 -9.44 2.12 -1.73
CA ASN A 135 -8.99 1.70 -0.40
C ASN A 135 -8.05 2.72 0.25
N ASP A 136 -7.23 3.44 -0.52
CA ASP A 136 -6.37 4.51 -0.01
C ASP A 136 -7.20 5.72 0.43
N ILE A 137 -8.21 6.08 -0.36
CA ILE A 137 -9.13 7.16 -0.02
C ILE A 137 -9.90 6.83 1.26
N ARG A 138 -10.48 5.62 1.37
CA ARG A 138 -11.14 5.16 2.58
C ARG A 138 -10.19 5.14 3.78
N PHE A 139 -8.99 4.64 3.60
CA PHE A 139 -7.96 4.60 4.64
C PHE A 139 -7.65 5.99 5.21
N ALA A 140 -7.59 7.02 4.37
CA ALA A 140 -7.46 8.39 4.84
C ALA A 140 -8.71 8.87 5.57
N ARG A 141 -9.88 8.77 4.92
CA ARG A 141 -11.16 9.34 5.40
C ARG A 141 -11.65 8.71 6.70
N GLU A 142 -11.65 7.38 6.77
CA GLU A 142 -12.11 6.65 7.96
C GLU A 142 -11.22 6.91 9.19
N ASN A 143 -9.97 7.35 8.96
CA ASN A 143 -9.04 7.71 10.04
C ASN A 143 -8.91 9.23 10.28
N GLY A 144 -9.69 10.06 9.58
CA GLY A 144 -9.73 11.51 9.74
C GLY A 144 -8.53 12.24 9.13
N GLY A 145 -7.79 11.61 8.24
CA GLY A 145 -6.71 12.19 7.45
C GLY A 145 -7.20 12.86 6.17
N VAL A 146 -6.28 13.48 5.43
CA VAL A 146 -6.52 14.08 4.12
C VAL A 146 -6.37 13.02 3.03
N ALA A 147 -7.37 12.86 2.17
CA ALA A 147 -7.38 11.88 1.09
C ALA A 147 -6.95 12.52 -0.24
N ILE A 148 -5.84 12.04 -0.81
CA ILE A 148 -5.31 12.50 -2.11
C ILE A 148 -5.29 11.33 -3.07
N GLY A 149 -6.14 11.38 -4.11
CA GLY A 149 -6.15 10.40 -5.19
C GLY A 149 -5.13 10.75 -6.27
N VAL A 150 -4.44 9.75 -6.82
CA VAL A 150 -3.55 9.92 -7.99
C VAL A 150 -4.03 9.06 -9.16
N LEU A 151 -4.01 9.64 -10.37
CA LEU A 151 -4.52 9.00 -11.59
C LEU A 151 -3.43 8.21 -12.35
N SER A 152 -2.20 8.21 -11.84
CA SER A 152 -1.08 7.47 -12.43
C SER A 152 -1.08 5.97 -12.18
N GLY A 153 -2.01 5.48 -11.38
CA GLY A 153 -2.14 4.06 -11.01
C GLY A 153 -3.30 3.35 -11.71
N VAL A 154 -4.08 2.58 -10.93
CA VAL A 154 -5.12 1.67 -11.47
C VAL A 154 -6.51 2.30 -11.55
N SER A 155 -6.79 3.38 -10.79
CA SER A 155 -8.12 4.01 -10.73
C SER A 155 -8.24 5.21 -11.66
N GLN A 156 -9.48 5.48 -12.05
CA GLN A 156 -9.91 6.73 -12.66
C GLN A 156 -10.57 7.61 -11.61
N GLU A 157 -10.77 8.89 -11.91
CA GLU A 157 -11.38 9.85 -10.99
C GLU A 157 -12.73 9.36 -10.42
N ALA A 158 -13.58 8.76 -11.27
CA ALA A 158 -14.87 8.23 -10.86
C ALA A 158 -14.78 7.11 -9.80
N ASP A 159 -13.66 6.38 -9.76
CA ASP A 159 -13.45 5.29 -8.81
C ASP A 159 -13.23 5.79 -7.39
N PHE A 160 -12.86 7.05 -7.20
CA PHE A 160 -12.73 7.67 -5.88
C PHE A 160 -14.07 8.11 -5.27
N CYS A 161 -15.19 7.89 -5.98
CA CYS A 161 -16.56 8.10 -5.49
C CYS A 161 -16.83 9.52 -4.93
N GLY A 162 -16.04 10.51 -5.33
CA GLY A 162 -16.14 11.89 -4.81
C GLY A 162 -15.66 12.04 -3.36
N GLU A 163 -14.96 11.07 -2.81
CA GLU A 163 -14.47 11.07 -1.43
C GLU A 163 -13.01 11.54 -1.28
N ALA A 164 -12.28 11.72 -2.37
CA ALA A 164 -10.95 12.31 -2.35
C ALA A 164 -11.06 13.84 -2.11
N ASP A 165 -10.24 14.36 -1.19
CA ASP A 165 -10.15 15.82 -0.96
C ASP A 165 -9.42 16.51 -2.12
N TYR A 166 -8.45 15.81 -2.71
CA TYR A 166 -7.69 16.26 -3.89
C TYR A 166 -7.47 15.10 -4.87
N ILE A 167 -7.41 15.43 -6.16
CA ILE A 167 -7.07 14.48 -7.22
C ILE A 167 -5.95 15.09 -8.06
N LEU A 168 -4.86 14.35 -8.23
CA LEU A 168 -3.67 14.74 -8.96
C LEU A 168 -3.40 13.74 -10.09
N ASN A 169 -2.68 14.12 -11.15
CA ASN A 169 -2.32 13.18 -12.20
C ASN A 169 -1.27 12.17 -11.72
N SER A 170 -0.36 12.61 -10.85
CA SER A 170 0.65 11.74 -10.24
C SER A 170 1.11 12.29 -8.89
N VAL A 171 1.88 11.49 -8.16
CA VAL A 171 2.52 11.92 -6.90
C VAL A 171 3.56 13.04 -7.10
N GLY A 172 3.92 13.36 -8.34
CA GLY A 172 4.87 14.43 -8.68
C GLY A 172 4.28 15.84 -8.70
N GLU A 173 2.95 15.99 -8.56
CA GLU A 173 2.26 17.29 -8.51
C GLU A 173 2.09 17.78 -7.09
#